data_e9acaf3684d80207532bdc77e30b4ddb
#
_entry.id   e9acaf3684d80207532bdc77e30b4ddb
#
_cell.length_a   1.000
_cell.length_b   1.000
_cell.length_c   1.000
_cell.angle_alpha   90.00
_cell.angle_beta   90.00
_cell.angle_gamma   90.00
#
_symmetry.space_group_name_H-M   'P 1'
#
loop_
_entity.id
_entity.type
_entity.pdbx_description
1 polymer ?
#
loop_
_entity_poly.entity_id
_entity_poly.type
_entity_poly.pdbx_seq_one_letter_code
_entity_poly.pdbx_strand_id
1 'polypeptide(L)'
;MAERKTRSPQPAAEAGLVFREPGKRRDLTFAVLPTSSLEVISHQRKASDSHVKRLVNSVERVGFLAPLVVVEREDGGGFLIIDGQHRFLAAQELGLRRLPAVIAPRSVARRMLTLNVEKEPNIRERSAVAVSIYREMVATEPKMTEDDAEVADAVQYAHYVTLGLAYAQAGRLAGSAFEPILRKCDGFLDRLLSECLPTREARAEKVVEAHGLVRAVTAQLKELGAWHEFVGAQIISFANPLKRARKQHSFDDTFDKMIAKLHELEQDPKKALRASG
;
A
#
# COMPACT_ATOMS: atom_id res chain seq x y z
N MET A 1 -17.88 21.85 -51.65
CA MET A 1 -18.51 20.58 -51.15
C MET A 1 -17.71 20.11 -49.96
N ALA A 2 -18.27 20.29 -48.77
CA ALA A 2 -17.62 19.88 -47.52
C ALA A 2 -18.14 18.53 -47.12
N GLU A 3 -17.27 17.50 -47.08
CA GLU A 3 -17.62 16.16 -46.63
C GLU A 3 -18.00 16.18 -45.16
N ARG A 4 -19.25 15.88 -44.86
CA ARG A 4 -19.75 15.53 -43.53
C ARG A 4 -19.17 14.19 -43.15
N LYS A 5 -18.13 14.19 -42.28
CA LYS A 5 -17.71 12.95 -41.57
C LYS A 5 -18.88 12.44 -40.73
N THR A 6 -19.48 11.34 -41.16
CA THR A 6 -20.47 10.61 -40.41
C THR A 6 -19.82 10.02 -39.14
N ARG A 7 -20.19 10.58 -37.97
CA ARG A 7 -19.84 10.02 -36.67
C ARG A 7 -20.51 8.65 -36.53
N SER A 8 -19.74 7.61 -36.37
CA SER A 8 -20.25 6.28 -35.99
C SER A 8 -21.02 6.39 -34.67
N PRO A 9 -22.18 5.75 -34.51
CA PRO A 9 -22.93 5.79 -33.27
C PRO A 9 -22.10 5.13 -32.16
N GLN A 10 -21.82 5.88 -31.07
CA GLN A 10 -21.22 5.33 -29.88
C GLN A 10 -22.18 4.30 -29.27
N PRO A 11 -21.68 3.16 -28.76
CA PRO A 11 -22.53 2.18 -28.09
C PRO A 11 -23.16 2.85 -26.85
N ALA A 12 -24.48 2.90 -26.83
CA ALA A 12 -25.26 3.47 -25.73
C ALA A 12 -24.93 2.76 -24.41
N ALA A 13 -24.85 3.54 -23.32
CA ALA A 13 -24.84 2.97 -21.98
C ALA A 13 -26.10 2.10 -21.81
N GLU A 14 -25.96 0.89 -21.31
CA GLU A 14 -27.15 0.14 -20.86
C GLU A 14 -27.90 0.94 -19.81
N ALA A 15 -29.23 0.84 -19.78
CA ALA A 15 -30.07 1.58 -18.85
C ALA A 15 -29.52 1.46 -17.41
N GLY A 16 -29.01 2.57 -16.88
CA GLY A 16 -28.37 2.57 -15.56
C GLY A 16 -29.41 2.59 -14.44
N LEU A 17 -29.06 1.98 -13.30
CA LEU A 17 -29.86 2.07 -12.07
C LEU A 17 -29.62 3.43 -11.42
N VAL A 18 -30.68 4.25 -11.36
CA VAL A 18 -30.64 5.54 -10.62
C VAL A 18 -30.93 5.29 -9.14
N PHE A 19 -30.09 5.80 -8.27
CA PHE A 19 -30.29 5.78 -6.83
C PHE A 19 -29.93 7.13 -6.21
N ARG A 20 -30.52 7.42 -5.07
CA ARG A 20 -30.29 8.67 -4.34
C ARG A 20 -29.34 8.44 -3.19
N GLU A 21 -28.16 9.09 -3.20
CA GLU A 21 -27.20 8.95 -2.11
C GLU A 21 -27.76 9.58 -0.81
N PRO A 22 -27.52 8.95 0.37
CA PRO A 22 -28.25 9.32 1.61
C PRO A 22 -27.81 10.66 2.22
N GLY A 23 -26.59 11.13 1.97
CA GLY A 23 -26.04 12.31 2.64
C GLY A 23 -26.55 13.63 2.08
N LYS A 24 -26.37 13.87 0.81
CA LYS A 24 -26.80 15.12 0.11
C LYS A 24 -27.99 14.90 -0.81
N ARG A 25 -28.55 13.71 -0.85
CA ARG A 25 -29.70 13.28 -1.66
C ARG A 25 -29.55 13.56 -3.15
N ARG A 26 -28.33 13.39 -3.66
CA ARG A 26 -28.06 13.55 -5.09
C ARG A 26 -28.38 12.25 -5.81
N ASP A 27 -28.89 12.38 -7.02
CA ASP A 27 -29.11 11.22 -7.87
C ASP A 27 -27.78 10.79 -8.48
N LEU A 28 -27.45 9.50 -8.33
CA LEU A 28 -26.31 8.83 -8.90
C LEU A 28 -26.83 7.72 -9.81
N THR A 29 -26.11 7.43 -10.89
CA THR A 29 -26.48 6.35 -11.81
C THR A 29 -25.40 5.29 -11.81
N PHE A 30 -25.76 4.06 -11.45
CA PHE A 30 -24.90 2.90 -11.65
C PHE A 30 -25.13 2.34 -13.05
N ALA A 31 -24.06 2.21 -13.85
CA ALA A 31 -24.13 1.70 -15.21
C ALA A 31 -22.88 0.90 -15.57
N VAL A 32 -22.98 0.04 -16.59
CA VAL A 32 -21.84 -0.65 -17.19
C VAL A 32 -21.48 0.08 -18.49
N LEU A 33 -20.35 0.79 -18.48
CA LEU A 33 -19.91 1.67 -19.55
C LEU A 33 -18.86 1.01 -20.45
N PRO A 34 -18.86 1.30 -21.76
CA PRO A 34 -17.78 0.88 -22.64
C PRO A 34 -16.45 1.48 -22.21
N THR A 35 -15.38 0.68 -22.13
CA THR A 35 -14.04 1.15 -21.78
C THR A 35 -13.55 2.25 -22.71
N SER A 36 -13.97 2.22 -23.99
CA SER A 36 -13.65 3.25 -24.99
C SER A 36 -14.33 4.62 -24.76
N SER A 37 -15.36 4.69 -23.91
CA SER A 37 -16.03 5.94 -23.55
C SER A 37 -15.45 6.60 -22.31
N LEU A 38 -14.47 5.96 -21.66
CA LEU A 38 -13.85 6.39 -20.41
C LEU A 38 -12.50 7.05 -20.67
N GLU A 39 -12.26 8.18 -20.03
CA GLU A 39 -11.02 8.95 -20.16
C GLU A 39 -10.49 9.34 -18.78
N VAL A 40 -9.16 9.22 -18.60
CA VAL A 40 -8.47 9.67 -17.40
C VAL A 40 -8.21 11.18 -17.48
N ILE A 41 -8.41 11.90 -16.39
CA ILE A 41 -8.13 13.33 -16.34
C ILE A 41 -6.61 13.57 -16.40
N SER A 42 -6.14 14.41 -17.31
CA SER A 42 -4.73 14.66 -17.60
C SER A 42 -3.90 15.20 -16.42
N HIS A 43 -4.54 15.71 -15.37
CA HIS A 43 -3.88 16.27 -14.18
C HIS A 43 -3.81 15.29 -12.99
N GLN A 44 -4.21 14.03 -13.17
CA GLN A 44 -4.02 13.03 -12.13
C GLN A 44 -2.55 12.56 -12.10
N ARG A 45 -2.05 12.22 -10.89
CA ARG A 45 -0.68 11.68 -10.73
C ARG A 45 -0.44 10.50 -11.65
N LYS A 46 0.79 10.40 -12.18
CA LYS A 46 1.22 9.23 -12.97
C LYS A 46 0.97 7.96 -12.16
N ALA A 47 0.21 7.04 -12.73
CA ALA A 47 -0.14 5.79 -12.07
C ALA A 47 1.12 4.98 -11.74
N SER A 48 1.13 4.31 -10.59
CA SER A 48 2.21 3.41 -10.20
C SER A 48 2.06 2.07 -10.92
N ASP A 49 3.03 1.70 -11.76
CA ASP A 49 3.02 0.42 -12.50
C ASP A 49 2.92 -0.79 -11.56
N SER A 50 3.56 -0.73 -10.39
CA SER A 50 3.48 -1.80 -9.39
C SER A 50 2.09 -1.93 -8.77
N HIS A 51 1.36 -0.82 -8.63
CA HIS A 51 -0.02 -0.85 -8.15
C HIS A 51 -0.98 -1.38 -9.22
N VAL A 52 -0.79 -0.99 -10.48
CA VAL A 52 -1.59 -1.51 -11.60
C VAL A 52 -1.42 -3.02 -11.72
N LYS A 53 -0.19 -3.55 -11.69
CA LYS A 53 0.06 -5.00 -11.75
C LYS A 53 -0.64 -5.79 -10.63
N ARG A 54 -0.67 -5.27 -9.40
CA ARG A 54 -1.40 -5.90 -8.30
C ARG A 54 -2.91 -5.92 -8.55
N LEU A 55 -3.44 -4.83 -9.10
CA LEU A 55 -4.86 -4.76 -9.46
C LEU A 55 -5.21 -5.67 -10.63
N VAL A 56 -4.31 -5.86 -11.60
CA VAL A 56 -4.48 -6.86 -12.67
C VAL A 56 -4.69 -8.24 -12.07
N ASN A 57 -3.78 -8.70 -11.20
CA ASN A 57 -3.89 -10.00 -10.54
C ASN A 57 -5.20 -10.11 -9.70
N SER A 58 -5.56 -9.05 -8.98
CA SER A 58 -6.79 -9.03 -8.19
C SER A 58 -8.04 -9.14 -9.08
N VAL A 59 -8.10 -8.36 -10.16
CA VAL A 59 -9.24 -8.38 -11.08
C VAL A 59 -9.34 -9.72 -11.82
N GLU A 60 -8.22 -10.37 -12.16
CA GLU A 60 -8.23 -11.72 -12.75
C GLU A 60 -8.83 -12.77 -11.81
N ARG A 61 -8.56 -12.68 -10.51
CA ARG A 61 -8.98 -13.67 -9.51
C ARG A 61 -10.41 -13.48 -9.03
N VAL A 62 -10.77 -12.24 -8.68
CA VAL A 62 -12.04 -11.94 -8.02
C VAL A 62 -13.02 -11.13 -8.89
N GLY A 63 -12.62 -10.71 -10.08
CA GLY A 63 -13.41 -9.87 -10.95
C GLY A 63 -13.30 -8.36 -10.62
N PHE A 64 -13.94 -7.54 -11.46
CA PHE A 64 -13.96 -6.09 -11.30
C PHE A 64 -15.12 -5.69 -10.36
N LEU A 65 -14.91 -5.79 -9.04
CA LEU A 65 -15.96 -5.64 -8.02
C LEU A 65 -16.25 -4.19 -7.63
N ALA A 66 -15.22 -3.32 -7.62
CA ALA A 66 -15.37 -1.93 -7.20
C ALA A 66 -15.60 -1.02 -8.44
N PRO A 67 -16.78 -0.39 -8.59
CA PRO A 67 -17.07 0.46 -9.73
C PRO A 67 -16.16 1.70 -9.77
N LEU A 68 -15.94 2.22 -10.99
CA LEU A 68 -15.32 3.53 -11.20
C LEU A 68 -16.29 4.63 -10.78
N VAL A 69 -15.79 5.81 -10.38
CA VAL A 69 -16.63 7.01 -10.27
C VAL A 69 -16.29 7.93 -11.42
N VAL A 70 -17.32 8.31 -12.19
CA VAL A 70 -17.16 9.07 -13.41
C VAL A 70 -18.15 10.24 -13.47
N VAL A 71 -17.85 11.23 -14.31
CA VAL A 71 -18.77 12.31 -14.68
C VAL A 71 -18.85 12.42 -16.19
N GLU A 72 -19.98 12.84 -16.72
CA GLU A 72 -20.11 13.10 -18.15
C GLU A 72 -19.20 14.22 -18.61
N ARG A 73 -18.63 14.09 -19.80
CA ARG A 73 -17.84 15.14 -20.46
C ARG A 73 -18.74 16.28 -20.94
N GLU A 74 -18.17 17.48 -21.02
CA GLU A 74 -18.92 18.69 -21.47
C GLU A 74 -19.37 18.62 -22.93
N ASP A 75 -18.59 17.95 -23.75
CA ASP A 75 -18.87 17.74 -25.16
C ASP A 75 -19.84 16.58 -25.43
N GLY A 76 -20.31 15.89 -24.40
CA GLY A 76 -21.14 14.67 -24.52
C GLY A 76 -20.40 13.48 -25.12
N GLY A 77 -19.07 13.55 -25.30
CA GLY A 77 -18.23 12.55 -25.95
C GLY A 77 -17.80 11.38 -25.06
N GLY A 78 -18.40 11.18 -23.89
CA GLY A 78 -18.04 10.11 -22.97
C GLY A 78 -17.95 10.58 -21.51
N PHE A 79 -17.14 9.90 -20.72
CA PHE A 79 -17.04 10.08 -19.29
C PHE A 79 -15.60 10.33 -18.85
N LEU A 80 -15.41 11.23 -17.89
CA LEU A 80 -14.14 11.46 -17.20
C LEU A 80 -14.10 10.66 -15.89
N ILE A 81 -13.02 9.92 -15.69
CA ILE A 81 -12.80 9.14 -14.47
C ILE A 81 -12.31 10.10 -13.38
N ILE A 82 -13.08 10.24 -12.32
CA ILE A 82 -12.72 11.04 -11.14
C ILE A 82 -12.18 10.20 -9.98
N ASP A 83 -12.53 8.89 -9.94
CA ASP A 83 -11.94 7.92 -9.04
C ASP A 83 -11.80 6.55 -9.70
N GLY A 84 -10.73 5.82 -9.36
CA GLY A 84 -10.46 4.48 -9.86
C GLY A 84 -9.53 4.42 -11.07
N GLN A 85 -8.67 5.41 -11.32
CA GLN A 85 -7.72 5.42 -12.44
C GLN A 85 -6.88 4.14 -12.52
N HIS A 86 -6.31 3.67 -11.41
CA HIS A 86 -5.49 2.46 -11.39
C HIS A 86 -6.31 1.21 -11.76
N ARG A 87 -7.58 1.14 -11.30
CA ARG A 87 -8.52 0.06 -11.67
C ARG A 87 -8.85 0.09 -13.17
N PHE A 88 -9.02 1.28 -13.72
CA PHE A 88 -9.23 1.47 -15.16
C PHE A 88 -8.02 0.99 -15.98
N LEU A 89 -6.80 1.36 -15.58
CA LEU A 89 -5.57 0.93 -16.26
C LEU A 89 -5.40 -0.59 -16.19
N ALA A 90 -5.65 -1.20 -15.03
CA ALA A 90 -5.64 -2.65 -14.89
C ALA A 90 -6.67 -3.34 -15.78
N ALA A 91 -7.88 -2.78 -15.88
CA ALA A 91 -8.92 -3.28 -16.78
C ALA A 91 -8.55 -3.15 -18.27
N GLN A 92 -7.85 -2.07 -18.65
CA GLN A 92 -7.32 -1.92 -20.01
C GLN A 92 -6.25 -2.98 -20.32
N GLU A 93 -5.33 -3.24 -19.38
CA GLU A 93 -4.30 -4.28 -19.53
C GLU A 93 -4.91 -5.68 -19.68
N LEU A 94 -6.02 -5.95 -19.00
CA LEU A 94 -6.81 -7.17 -19.12
C LEU A 94 -7.72 -7.21 -20.36
N GLY A 95 -7.79 -6.16 -21.16
CA GLY A 95 -8.63 -6.08 -22.34
C GLY A 95 -10.14 -6.05 -22.05
N LEU A 96 -10.57 -5.63 -20.85
CA LEU A 96 -11.98 -5.54 -20.48
C LEU A 96 -12.67 -4.46 -21.31
N ARG A 97 -13.73 -4.83 -22.02
CA ARG A 97 -14.44 -3.93 -22.95
C ARG A 97 -15.49 -3.06 -22.28
N ARG A 98 -15.95 -3.43 -21.10
CA ARG A 98 -17.02 -2.74 -20.35
C ARG A 98 -16.69 -2.77 -18.87
N LEU A 99 -16.95 -1.67 -18.16
CA LEU A 99 -16.63 -1.54 -16.75
C LEU A 99 -17.82 -0.97 -15.96
N PRO A 100 -18.06 -1.46 -14.73
CA PRO A 100 -19.08 -0.89 -13.86
C PRO A 100 -18.62 0.48 -13.39
N ALA A 101 -19.52 1.44 -13.42
CA ALA A 101 -19.26 2.82 -13.02
C ALA A 101 -20.46 3.44 -12.30
N VAL A 102 -20.16 4.35 -11.38
CA VAL A 102 -21.14 5.26 -10.78
C VAL A 102 -20.97 6.63 -11.46
N ILE A 103 -21.99 7.06 -12.18
CA ILE A 103 -22.02 8.36 -12.82
C ILE A 103 -22.49 9.38 -11.79
N ALA A 104 -21.62 10.33 -11.44
CA ALA A 104 -21.91 11.38 -10.49
C ALA A 104 -22.26 12.70 -11.24
N PRO A 105 -23.07 13.60 -10.63
CA PRO A 105 -23.31 14.92 -11.17
C PRO A 105 -22.02 15.74 -11.29
N ARG A 106 -21.86 16.51 -12.36
CA ARG A 106 -20.67 17.37 -12.60
C ARG A 106 -20.35 18.34 -11.45
N SER A 107 -21.36 18.81 -10.74
CA SER A 107 -21.17 19.69 -9.58
C SER A 107 -20.32 19.07 -8.46
N VAL A 108 -20.16 17.74 -8.50
CA VAL A 108 -19.36 16.98 -7.52
C VAL A 108 -17.92 16.81 -7.98
N ALA A 109 -17.66 16.80 -9.31
CA ALA A 109 -16.35 16.50 -9.90
C ALA A 109 -15.22 17.36 -9.32
N ARG A 110 -15.36 18.67 -9.29
CA ARG A 110 -14.33 19.58 -8.76
C ARG A 110 -13.99 19.29 -7.30
N ARG A 111 -14.99 19.00 -6.46
CA ARG A 111 -14.79 18.68 -5.04
C ARG A 111 -14.15 17.33 -4.86
N MET A 112 -14.55 16.32 -5.65
CA MET A 112 -13.93 14.99 -5.58
C MET A 112 -12.47 15.01 -6.03
N LEU A 113 -12.14 15.73 -7.10
CA LEU A 113 -10.74 15.90 -7.53
C LEU A 113 -9.86 16.56 -6.46
N THR A 114 -10.42 17.45 -5.66
CA THR A 114 -9.72 18.10 -4.54
C THR A 114 -9.61 17.17 -3.32
N LEU A 115 -10.59 16.27 -3.14
CA LEU A 115 -10.66 15.32 -2.02
C LEU A 115 -9.96 13.98 -2.34
N ASN A 116 -9.87 13.60 -3.63
CA ASN A 116 -9.17 12.40 -4.10
C ASN A 116 -7.64 12.53 -4.07
N VAL A 117 -7.12 13.20 -3.07
CA VAL A 117 -5.83 12.84 -2.54
C VAL A 117 -6.05 11.54 -1.77
N GLU A 118 -6.26 10.41 -2.48
CA GLU A 118 -6.14 9.09 -1.86
C GLU A 118 -4.74 9.04 -1.26
N LYS A 119 -4.69 9.31 0.03
CA LYS A 119 -3.49 9.13 0.82
C LYS A 119 -3.23 7.63 0.73
N GLU A 120 -2.19 7.25 0.00
CA GLU A 120 -1.74 5.85 0.06
C GLU A 120 -1.68 5.45 1.54
N PRO A 121 -2.30 4.33 1.94
CA PRO A 121 -2.26 3.89 3.32
C PRO A 121 -0.81 3.89 3.79
N ASN A 122 -0.51 4.54 4.89
CA ASN A 122 0.85 4.56 5.43
C ASN A 122 1.24 3.15 5.90
N ILE A 123 2.52 2.93 6.13
CA ILE A 123 3.05 1.61 6.52
C ILE A 123 2.34 1.04 7.77
N ARG A 124 1.96 1.88 8.72
CA ARG A 124 1.25 1.46 9.94
C ARG A 124 -0.16 0.96 9.61
N GLU A 125 -0.89 1.64 8.75
CA GLU A 125 -2.24 1.26 8.32
C GLU A 125 -2.20 -0.07 7.54
N ARG A 126 -1.26 -0.22 6.58
CA ARG A 126 -1.06 -1.48 5.84
C ARG A 126 -0.72 -2.64 6.78
N SER A 127 0.17 -2.41 7.74
CA SER A 127 0.58 -3.43 8.70
C SER A 127 -0.54 -3.82 9.65
N ALA A 128 -1.39 -2.88 10.07
CA ALA A 128 -2.55 -3.18 10.91
C ALA A 128 -3.58 -4.05 10.18
N VAL A 129 -3.85 -3.75 8.90
CA VAL A 129 -4.74 -4.57 8.05
C VAL A 129 -4.14 -5.96 7.85
N ALA A 130 -2.83 -6.06 7.53
CA ALA A 130 -2.17 -7.34 7.34
C ALA A 130 -2.24 -8.24 8.58
N VAL A 131 -2.03 -7.71 9.79
CA VAL A 131 -2.16 -8.48 11.04
C VAL A 131 -3.60 -8.94 11.26
N SER A 132 -4.58 -8.10 10.99
CA SER A 132 -5.99 -8.47 11.15
C SER A 132 -6.37 -9.64 10.26
N ILE A 133 -6.03 -9.56 8.98
CA ILE A 133 -6.28 -10.63 7.99
C ILE A 133 -5.50 -11.90 8.38
N TYR A 134 -4.22 -11.75 8.72
CA TYR A 134 -3.37 -12.89 9.08
C TYR A 134 -3.91 -13.66 10.28
N ARG A 135 -4.36 -12.99 11.34
CA ARG A 135 -4.98 -13.61 12.52
C ARG A 135 -6.29 -14.31 12.18
N GLU A 136 -7.10 -13.73 11.31
CA GLU A 136 -8.31 -14.37 10.82
C GLU A 136 -7.97 -15.66 10.07
N MET A 137 -6.99 -15.65 9.16
CA MET A 137 -6.55 -16.84 8.42
C MET A 137 -5.96 -17.91 9.35
N VAL A 138 -5.17 -17.55 10.35
CA VAL A 138 -4.69 -18.50 11.39
C VAL A 138 -5.85 -19.17 12.11
N ALA A 139 -6.93 -18.47 12.35
CA ALA A 139 -8.10 -19.03 13.04
C ALA A 139 -8.99 -19.89 12.14
N THR A 140 -9.15 -19.52 10.87
CA THR A 140 -10.06 -20.20 9.93
C THR A 140 -9.35 -21.30 9.11
N GLU A 141 -8.07 -21.11 8.77
CA GLU A 141 -7.28 -21.99 7.89
C GLU A 141 -5.95 -22.44 8.53
N PRO A 142 -5.97 -23.07 9.72
CA PRO A 142 -4.75 -23.37 10.49
C PRO A 142 -3.78 -24.35 9.81
N LYS A 143 -4.25 -25.08 8.79
CA LYS A 143 -3.44 -26.05 8.01
C LYS A 143 -2.85 -25.46 6.73
N MET A 144 -3.18 -24.23 6.38
CA MET A 144 -2.57 -23.51 5.26
C MET A 144 -1.14 -23.14 5.60
N THR A 145 -0.22 -23.18 4.62
CA THR A 145 1.16 -22.72 4.81
C THR A 145 1.25 -21.21 4.62
N GLU A 146 2.20 -20.57 5.29
CA GLU A 146 2.32 -19.10 5.22
C GLU A 146 2.76 -18.60 3.85
N ASP A 147 3.51 -19.41 3.09
CA ASP A 147 3.95 -19.10 1.73
C ASP A 147 2.90 -19.43 0.66
N ASP A 148 1.71 -19.88 1.05
CA ASP A 148 0.60 -20.07 0.12
C ASP A 148 0.25 -18.76 -0.61
N ALA A 149 -0.08 -18.91 -1.89
CA ALA A 149 -0.43 -17.78 -2.74
C ALA A 149 -1.61 -16.96 -2.20
N GLU A 150 -2.57 -17.60 -1.54
CA GLU A 150 -3.73 -16.93 -0.94
C GLU A 150 -3.31 -16.04 0.24
N VAL A 151 -2.40 -16.50 1.08
CA VAL A 151 -1.82 -15.70 2.18
C VAL A 151 -1.03 -14.53 1.63
N ALA A 152 -0.16 -14.80 0.63
CA ALA A 152 0.66 -13.76 0.02
C ALA A 152 -0.18 -12.66 -0.65
N ASP A 153 -1.29 -13.02 -1.28
CA ASP A 153 -2.22 -12.05 -1.87
C ASP A 153 -2.97 -11.25 -0.81
N ALA A 154 -3.39 -11.89 0.27
CA ALA A 154 -4.19 -11.26 1.31
C ALA A 154 -3.37 -10.25 2.13
N VAL A 155 -2.15 -10.58 2.53
CA VAL A 155 -1.29 -9.70 3.37
C VAL A 155 -0.25 -8.91 2.59
N GLN A 156 -0.07 -9.18 1.30
CA GLN A 156 0.88 -8.57 0.35
C GLN A 156 2.36 -8.85 0.65
N TYR A 157 2.81 -8.68 1.88
CA TYR A 157 4.19 -8.92 2.31
C TYR A 157 4.23 -9.43 3.75
N ALA A 158 5.00 -10.46 3.99
CA ALA A 158 5.15 -11.07 5.31
C ALA A 158 5.60 -10.05 6.39
N HIS A 159 6.50 -9.14 6.03
CA HIS A 159 7.00 -8.11 6.96
C HIS A 159 5.93 -7.12 7.43
N TYR A 160 4.80 -6.98 6.73
CA TYR A 160 3.69 -6.18 7.25
C TYR A 160 3.04 -6.81 8.47
N VAL A 161 3.00 -8.14 8.54
CA VAL A 161 2.51 -8.86 9.73
C VAL A 161 3.44 -8.58 10.91
N THR A 162 4.75 -8.76 10.74
CA THR A 162 5.76 -8.47 11.77
C THR A 162 5.71 -7.00 12.24
N LEU A 163 5.64 -6.05 11.30
CA LEU A 163 5.51 -4.63 11.64
C LEU A 163 4.21 -4.31 12.37
N GLY A 164 3.09 -4.90 11.99
CA GLY A 164 1.81 -4.66 12.64
C GLY A 164 1.79 -5.17 14.08
N LEU A 165 2.39 -6.34 14.34
CA LEU A 165 2.60 -6.86 15.67
C LEU A 165 3.54 -5.96 16.51
N ALA A 166 4.62 -5.43 15.89
CA ALA A 166 5.53 -4.49 16.53
C ALA A 166 4.84 -3.14 16.84
N TYR A 167 3.99 -2.62 15.94
CA TYR A 167 3.19 -1.41 16.19
C TYR A 167 2.18 -1.59 17.31
N ALA A 168 1.65 -2.78 17.51
CA ALA A 168 0.75 -3.08 18.63
C ALA A 168 1.49 -2.98 19.98
N GLN A 169 2.78 -3.34 20.03
CA GLN A 169 3.63 -3.28 21.23
C GLN A 169 4.22 -1.86 21.42
N ALA A 170 4.62 -1.19 20.34
CA ALA A 170 5.27 0.12 20.36
C ALA A 170 4.55 1.10 19.43
N GLY A 171 3.55 1.83 19.95
CA GLY A 171 2.68 2.69 19.15
C GLY A 171 3.37 3.80 18.34
N ARG A 172 4.61 4.20 18.69
CA ARG A 172 5.42 5.20 17.97
C ARG A 172 6.64 4.57 17.29
N LEU A 173 6.48 3.35 16.78
CA LEU A 173 7.53 2.65 16.03
C LEU A 173 7.93 3.42 14.76
N ALA A 174 9.24 3.51 14.49
CA ALA A 174 9.79 4.07 13.23
C ALA A 174 9.71 3.05 12.07
N GLY A 175 8.53 2.45 11.83
CA GLY A 175 8.35 1.33 10.92
C GLY A 175 8.78 1.61 9.48
N SER A 176 8.58 2.84 8.98
CA SER A 176 9.04 3.24 7.64
C SER A 176 10.56 3.18 7.48
N ALA A 177 11.33 3.38 8.56
CA ALA A 177 12.77 3.25 8.54
C ALA A 177 13.24 1.79 8.63
N PHE A 178 12.48 0.90 9.28
CA PHE A 178 12.75 -0.54 9.33
C PHE A 178 12.27 -1.30 8.09
N GLU A 179 11.24 -0.81 7.40
CA GLU A 179 10.64 -1.49 6.24
C GLU A 179 11.65 -1.92 5.16
N PRO A 180 12.62 -1.09 4.73
CA PRO A 180 13.59 -1.49 3.71
C PRO A 180 14.51 -2.64 4.14
N ILE A 181 14.73 -2.79 5.44
CA ILE A 181 15.53 -3.89 6.02
C ILE A 181 14.68 -5.15 6.07
N LEU A 182 13.49 -5.06 6.64
CA LEU A 182 12.55 -6.17 6.77
C LEU A 182 12.18 -6.77 5.42
N ARG A 183 11.98 -5.95 4.40
CA ARG A 183 11.71 -6.42 3.03
C ARG A 183 12.79 -7.37 2.48
N LYS A 184 14.03 -7.28 2.99
CA LYS A 184 15.16 -8.11 2.55
C LYS A 184 15.39 -9.34 3.42
N CYS A 185 14.84 -9.40 4.62
CA CYS A 185 15.10 -10.49 5.57
C CYS A 185 13.85 -11.14 6.15
N ASP A 186 12.67 -10.56 5.95
CA ASP A 186 11.43 -11.02 6.56
C ASP A 186 10.42 -11.46 5.48
N GLY A 187 10.75 -12.58 4.80
CA GLY A 187 9.87 -13.23 3.81
C GLY A 187 8.87 -14.19 4.46
N PHE A 188 7.98 -14.73 3.63
CA PHE A 188 7.07 -15.80 4.01
C PHE A 188 7.84 -17.08 4.39
N LEU A 189 7.29 -17.87 5.31
CA LEU A 189 7.88 -19.09 5.83
C LEU A 189 7.14 -20.29 5.24
N ASP A 190 7.89 -21.32 4.82
CA ASP A 190 7.36 -22.61 4.38
C ASP A 190 6.97 -23.47 5.60
N ARG A 191 5.94 -23.02 6.34
CA ARG A 191 5.38 -23.70 7.54
C ARG A 191 3.92 -23.30 7.70
N LEU A 192 3.20 -24.06 8.53
CA LEU A 192 1.79 -23.79 8.83
C LEU A 192 1.60 -22.42 9.47
N LEU A 193 0.52 -21.73 9.12
CA LEU A 193 0.16 -20.42 9.68
C LEU A 193 0.15 -20.41 11.21
N SER A 194 -0.38 -21.47 11.82
CA SER A 194 -0.42 -21.63 13.29
C SER A 194 0.96 -21.69 13.93
N GLU A 195 1.96 -22.23 13.22
CA GLU A 195 3.35 -22.29 13.67
C GLU A 195 4.13 -21.01 13.38
N CYS A 196 3.71 -20.27 12.33
CA CYS A 196 4.36 -19.04 11.93
C CYS A 196 4.02 -17.86 12.84
N LEU A 197 2.80 -17.79 13.40
CA LEU A 197 2.38 -16.66 14.23
C LEU A 197 3.33 -16.42 15.43
N PRO A 198 3.71 -17.42 16.26
CA PRO A 198 4.69 -17.23 17.31
C PRO A 198 6.05 -16.74 16.80
N THR A 199 6.49 -17.20 15.62
CA THR A 199 7.71 -16.71 14.99
C THR A 199 7.58 -15.23 14.60
N ARG A 200 6.42 -14.80 14.07
CA ARG A 200 6.15 -13.40 13.74
C ARG A 200 6.13 -12.51 14.98
N GLU A 201 5.59 -13.01 16.10
CA GLU A 201 5.59 -12.33 17.38
C GLU A 201 7.02 -12.14 17.91
N ALA A 202 7.85 -13.20 17.91
CA ALA A 202 9.25 -13.11 18.30
C ALA A 202 10.06 -12.14 17.42
N ARG A 203 9.81 -12.13 16.09
CA ARG A 203 10.41 -11.14 15.18
C ARG A 203 9.97 -9.72 15.50
N ALA A 204 8.70 -9.52 15.82
CA ALA A 204 8.18 -8.21 16.21
C ALA A 204 8.85 -7.68 17.50
N GLU A 205 9.10 -8.57 18.49
CA GLU A 205 9.84 -8.23 19.72
C GLU A 205 11.25 -7.72 19.40
N LYS A 206 12.01 -8.38 18.52
CA LYS A 206 13.33 -7.91 18.08
C LYS A 206 13.26 -6.54 17.37
N VAL A 207 12.23 -6.28 16.59
CA VAL A 207 12.02 -4.96 15.96
C VAL A 207 11.74 -3.89 17.03
N VAL A 208 10.95 -4.21 18.04
CA VAL A 208 10.65 -3.30 19.16
C VAL A 208 11.90 -3.04 20.00
N GLU A 209 12.71 -4.05 20.29
CA GLU A 209 13.99 -3.94 20.97
C GLU A 209 14.93 -2.99 20.21
N ALA A 210 15.15 -3.26 18.91
CA ALA A 210 15.96 -2.39 18.06
C ALA A 210 15.46 -0.94 18.06
N HIS A 211 14.13 -0.73 18.02
CA HIS A 211 13.53 0.60 18.10
C HIS A 211 13.79 1.27 19.45
N GLY A 212 13.74 0.53 20.55
CA GLY A 212 14.06 1.01 21.90
C GLY A 212 15.50 1.56 21.97
N LEU A 213 16.46 0.80 21.45
CA LEU A 213 17.86 1.20 21.35
C LEU A 213 18.06 2.45 20.47
N VAL A 214 17.37 2.53 19.31
CA VAL A 214 17.40 3.73 18.46
C VAL A 214 16.91 4.96 19.23
N ARG A 215 15.86 4.82 20.03
CA ARG A 215 15.34 5.92 20.86
C ARG A 215 16.33 6.33 21.95
N ALA A 216 17.00 5.38 22.60
CA ALA A 216 18.02 5.66 23.62
C ALA A 216 19.20 6.44 23.01
N VAL A 217 19.75 5.97 21.89
CA VAL A 217 20.83 6.68 21.16
C VAL A 217 20.38 8.07 20.69
N THR A 218 19.14 8.19 20.21
CA THR A 218 18.58 9.48 19.79
C THR A 218 18.50 10.48 20.95
N ALA A 219 18.10 10.03 22.15
CA ALA A 219 18.05 10.87 23.35
C ALA A 219 19.45 11.37 23.74
N GLN A 220 20.44 10.50 23.76
CA GLN A 220 21.84 10.86 24.04
C GLN A 220 22.39 11.86 23.02
N LEU A 221 22.12 11.69 21.72
CA LEU A 221 22.54 12.65 20.70
C LEU A 221 21.85 14.00 20.84
N LYS A 222 20.62 14.02 21.31
CA LYS A 222 19.90 15.27 21.61
C LYS A 222 20.58 16.05 22.78
N GLU A 223 20.99 15.38 23.84
CA GLU A 223 21.72 15.95 24.94
C GLU A 223 23.08 16.52 24.49
N LEU A 224 23.72 15.88 23.51
CA LEU A 224 24.97 16.34 22.89
C LEU A 224 24.80 17.48 21.89
N GLY A 225 23.56 18.00 21.69
CA GLY A 225 23.27 19.06 20.73
C GLY A 225 23.27 18.62 19.26
N ALA A 226 23.32 17.30 18.97
CA ALA A 226 23.40 16.72 17.62
C ALA A 226 22.05 16.18 17.13
N TRP A 227 20.94 16.79 17.56
CA TRP A 227 19.60 16.37 17.17
C TRP A 227 19.15 17.04 15.87
N HIS A 228 18.51 16.24 14.99
CA HIS A 228 17.71 16.69 13.85
C HIS A 228 16.58 15.68 13.57
N GLU A 229 15.58 16.05 12.79
CA GLU A 229 14.37 15.24 12.55
C GLU A 229 14.64 13.84 11.97
N PHE A 230 15.74 13.65 11.23
CA PHE A 230 16.13 12.39 10.58
C PHE A 230 17.11 11.55 11.40
N VAL A 231 17.51 11.95 12.60
CA VAL A 231 18.57 11.28 13.38
C VAL A 231 18.23 9.81 13.67
N GLY A 232 16.99 9.50 13.98
CA GLY A 232 16.55 8.10 14.19
C GLY A 232 16.69 7.23 12.95
N ALA A 233 16.29 7.74 11.78
CA ALA A 233 16.47 7.04 10.52
C ALA A 233 17.95 6.86 10.14
N GLN A 234 18.78 7.83 10.45
CA GLN A 234 20.24 7.77 10.26
C GLN A 234 20.87 6.67 11.13
N ILE A 235 20.49 6.58 12.42
CA ILE A 235 20.94 5.51 13.33
C ILE A 235 20.55 4.14 12.78
N ILE A 236 19.30 3.95 12.36
CA ILE A 236 18.82 2.71 11.74
C ILE A 236 19.62 2.39 10.49
N SER A 237 19.83 3.37 9.62
CA SER A 237 20.63 3.21 8.41
C SER A 237 22.09 2.85 8.73
N PHE A 238 22.68 3.43 9.78
CA PHE A 238 24.04 3.13 10.21
C PHE A 238 24.15 1.68 10.73
N ALA A 239 23.19 1.26 11.56
CA ALA A 239 23.16 -0.09 12.13
C ALA A 239 22.74 -1.18 11.15
N ASN A 240 22.21 -0.82 9.96
CA ASN A 240 21.72 -1.75 8.95
C ASN A 240 22.84 -2.60 8.34
N PRO A 241 22.88 -3.93 8.57
CA PRO A 241 23.90 -4.80 7.99
C PRO A 241 23.68 -5.09 6.49
N LEU A 242 22.48 -4.76 5.94
CA LEU A 242 22.06 -5.10 4.59
C LEU A 242 22.20 -3.96 3.58
N LYS A 243 22.99 -2.91 3.84
CA LYS A 243 23.12 -1.72 2.98
C LYS A 243 23.41 -2.04 1.50
N ARG A 244 24.23 -3.06 1.24
CA ARG A 244 24.67 -3.46 -0.12
C ARG A 244 24.16 -4.85 -0.51
N ALA A 245 23.30 -5.47 0.28
CA ALA A 245 22.82 -6.82 0.05
C ALA A 245 21.82 -6.88 -1.11
N ARG A 246 22.04 -7.82 -2.05
CA ARG A 246 21.18 -8.06 -3.22
C ARG A 246 20.29 -9.30 -3.07
N LYS A 247 20.60 -10.21 -2.13
CA LYS A 247 19.87 -11.46 -1.86
C LYS A 247 19.02 -11.33 -0.61
N GLN A 248 18.10 -12.26 -0.45
CA GLN A 248 17.35 -12.43 0.80
C GLN A 248 18.27 -12.94 1.91
N HIS A 249 18.11 -12.45 3.12
CA HIS A 249 18.92 -12.77 4.28
C HIS A 249 18.06 -13.37 5.40
N SER A 250 18.69 -14.05 6.35
CA SER A 250 18.03 -14.51 7.56
C SER A 250 17.60 -13.30 8.41
N PHE A 251 16.37 -13.35 8.92
CA PHE A 251 15.85 -12.33 9.83
C PHE A 251 16.70 -12.26 11.10
N ASP A 252 16.92 -13.42 11.73
CA ASP A 252 17.63 -13.50 13.03
C ASP A 252 19.06 -12.99 12.91
N ASP A 253 19.84 -13.47 11.92
CA ASP A 253 21.21 -12.97 11.68
C ASP A 253 21.26 -11.46 11.41
N THR A 254 20.25 -10.93 10.71
CA THR A 254 20.16 -9.50 10.41
C THR A 254 19.87 -8.67 11.65
N PHE A 255 18.86 -9.04 12.42
CA PHE A 255 18.46 -8.27 13.60
C PHE A 255 19.44 -8.45 14.76
N ASP A 256 20.03 -9.63 14.96
CA ASP A 256 21.05 -9.86 15.98
C ASP A 256 22.29 -8.96 15.73
N LYS A 257 22.77 -8.87 14.47
CA LYS A 257 23.84 -7.94 14.08
C LYS A 257 23.44 -6.47 14.25
N MET A 258 22.21 -6.12 13.91
CA MET A 258 21.70 -4.78 14.03
C MET A 258 21.59 -4.34 15.49
N ILE A 259 21.04 -5.20 16.36
CA ILE A 259 20.91 -4.96 17.80
C ILE A 259 22.28 -4.83 18.45
N ALA A 260 23.23 -5.74 18.14
CA ALA A 260 24.62 -5.62 18.61
C ALA A 260 25.24 -4.28 18.23
N LYS A 261 25.01 -3.83 16.97
CA LYS A 261 25.52 -2.53 16.52
C LYS A 261 24.86 -1.33 17.20
N LEU A 262 23.58 -1.44 17.52
CA LEU A 262 22.86 -0.41 18.27
C LEU A 262 23.34 -0.32 19.71
N HIS A 263 23.69 -1.43 20.37
CA HIS A 263 24.34 -1.42 21.69
C HIS A 263 25.72 -0.74 21.65
N GLU A 264 26.52 -0.97 20.61
CA GLU A 264 27.78 -0.22 20.44
C GLU A 264 27.55 1.30 20.33
N LEU A 265 26.48 1.70 19.63
CA LEU A 265 26.10 3.11 19.50
C LEU A 265 25.57 3.71 20.81
N GLU A 266 24.88 2.92 21.61
CA GLU A 266 24.41 3.37 22.94
C GLU A 266 25.59 3.69 23.87
N GLN A 267 26.72 2.97 23.74
CA GLN A 267 27.95 3.25 24.48
C GLN A 267 28.75 4.43 23.90
N ASP A 268 28.72 4.64 22.58
CA ASP A 268 29.39 5.77 21.89
C ASP A 268 28.51 6.35 20.79
N PRO A 269 27.54 7.23 21.13
CA PRO A 269 26.58 7.78 20.16
C PRO A 269 27.23 8.58 19.03
N LYS A 270 28.40 9.16 19.29
CA LYS A 270 29.12 9.99 18.29
C LYS A 270 29.57 9.20 17.07
N LYS A 271 29.69 7.85 17.17
CA LYS A 271 29.98 7.00 16.01
C LYS A 271 28.91 7.12 14.92
N ALA A 272 27.64 7.34 15.28
CA ALA A 272 26.57 7.53 14.31
C ALA A 272 26.75 8.81 13.48
N LEU A 273 27.39 9.84 14.01
CA LEU A 273 27.62 11.12 13.34
C LEU A 273 28.80 11.08 12.35
N ARG A 274 29.81 10.25 12.63
CA ARG A 274 31.05 10.16 11.81
C ARG A 274 30.86 9.46 10.47
N ALA A 275 29.78 8.75 10.26
CA ALA A 275 29.51 7.96 9.04
C ALA A 275 28.76 8.71 7.94
N SER A 276 28.54 10.02 8.12
CA SER A 276 27.78 10.86 7.17
C SER A 276 28.67 11.81 6.37
N GLY A 277 30.01 11.60 6.39
CA GLY A 277 31.00 12.31 5.61
C GLY A 277 31.48 11.52 4.40
#